data_aeaff1daea5d1663112add66c49cf502
#
_entry.id   aeaff1daea5d1663112add66c49cf502
#
_cell.length_a   1.000
_cell.length_b   1.000
_cell.length_c   1.000
_cell.angle_alpha   90.00
_cell.angle_beta   90.00
_cell.angle_gamma   90.00
#
_symmetry.space_group_name_H-M   'P 1'
#
loop_
_entity.id
_entity.type
_entity.pdbx_description
1 polymer ?
#
loop_
_entity_poly.entity_id
_entity_poly.type
_entity_poly.pdbx_seq_one_letter_code
_entity_poly.pdbx_strand_id
1 'polypeptide(L)'
;MTTATINQSMTVREIMTLVPSAADIMIEYGLHCFSCSVGGIETLSEGCQMHGFDADTIEALVEDINNALGQAPKRPQEITITVDAAKGIRDIASVENKDNQILVVTLDEHGGFCLEFQEKPLLGDKEFTNPEVSDVRIFASVLTLSRIGGATIDMREGRFTLDLPEEDGCCNGSETSCGCKEE
;
A
#
# COMPACT_ATOMS: atom_id res chain seq x y z
N MET A 1 -9.62 5.29 17.41
CA MET A 1 -9.13 4.64 16.17
C MET A 1 -9.88 5.30 15.02
N THR A 2 -9.21 6.17 14.26
CA THR A 2 -9.85 6.86 13.13
C THR A 2 -9.89 5.87 11.98
N THR A 3 -11.07 5.37 11.69
CA THR A 3 -11.28 4.51 10.50
C THR A 3 -11.16 5.43 9.29
N ALA A 4 -10.24 5.15 8.38
CA ALA A 4 -10.18 5.87 7.12
C ALA A 4 -11.52 5.69 6.41
N THR A 5 -12.08 6.77 5.89
CA THR A 5 -13.34 6.77 5.13
C THR A 5 -13.05 7.43 3.80
N ILE A 6 -13.39 6.75 2.72
CA ILE A 6 -13.28 7.29 1.38
C ILE A 6 -14.33 8.37 1.18
N ASN A 7 -13.94 9.47 0.55
CA ASN A 7 -14.83 10.54 0.15
C ASN A 7 -14.47 11.07 -1.24
N GLN A 8 -15.40 11.76 -1.87
CA GLN A 8 -15.26 12.24 -3.24
C GLN A 8 -14.16 13.29 -3.49
N SER A 9 -13.59 13.88 -2.42
CA SER A 9 -12.50 14.87 -2.51
C SER A 9 -11.11 14.22 -2.44
N MET A 10 -11.03 12.93 -2.19
CA MET A 10 -9.78 12.18 -2.26
C MET A 10 -9.37 11.97 -3.72
N THR A 11 -8.07 11.97 -3.98
CA THR A 11 -7.57 11.63 -5.31
C THR A 11 -7.81 10.15 -5.63
N VAL A 12 -7.99 9.84 -6.91
CA VAL A 12 -8.13 8.46 -7.37
C VAL A 12 -6.95 7.61 -6.92
N ARG A 13 -5.75 8.16 -6.93
CA ARG A 13 -4.53 7.48 -6.45
C ARG A 13 -4.60 7.14 -4.96
N GLU A 14 -5.02 8.08 -4.11
CA GLU A 14 -5.18 7.83 -2.67
C GLU A 14 -6.21 6.72 -2.41
N ILE A 15 -7.34 6.77 -3.13
CA ILE A 15 -8.38 5.75 -3.04
C ILE A 15 -7.84 4.37 -3.42
N MET A 16 -7.19 4.26 -4.58
CA MET A 16 -6.61 2.99 -5.04
C MET A 16 -5.49 2.48 -4.11
N THR A 17 -4.79 3.37 -3.45
CA THR A 17 -3.79 2.97 -2.46
C THR A 17 -4.45 2.40 -1.19
N LEU A 18 -5.58 2.96 -0.75
CA LEU A 18 -6.35 2.45 0.39
C LEU A 18 -7.13 1.18 0.05
N VAL A 19 -7.70 1.14 -1.14
CA VAL A 19 -8.62 0.08 -1.60
C VAL A 19 -8.18 -0.34 -3.01
N PRO A 20 -7.26 -1.30 -3.16
CA PRO A 20 -6.81 -1.76 -4.49
C PRO A 20 -7.94 -2.23 -5.40
N SER A 21 -8.97 -2.88 -4.84
CA SER A 21 -10.18 -3.29 -5.56
C SER A 21 -11.07 -2.13 -6.02
N ALA A 22 -10.80 -0.90 -5.60
CA ALA A 22 -11.53 0.26 -6.09
C ALA A 22 -11.36 0.46 -7.60
N ALA A 23 -10.25 0.00 -8.19
CA ALA A 23 -10.06 0.02 -9.63
C ALA A 23 -11.17 -0.76 -10.36
N ASP A 24 -11.45 -1.98 -9.91
CA ASP A 24 -12.48 -2.84 -10.50
C ASP A 24 -13.86 -2.22 -10.31
N ILE A 25 -14.15 -1.69 -9.12
CA ILE A 25 -15.41 -0.99 -8.84
C ILE A 25 -15.57 0.23 -9.77
N MET A 26 -14.54 1.05 -9.92
CA MET A 26 -14.56 2.21 -10.81
C MET A 26 -14.83 1.79 -12.27
N ILE A 27 -14.22 0.68 -12.72
CA ILE A 27 -14.45 0.11 -14.07
C ILE A 27 -15.93 -0.28 -14.24
N GLU A 28 -16.54 -0.91 -13.26
CA GLU A 28 -17.95 -1.32 -13.31
C GLU A 28 -18.90 -0.12 -13.48
N TYR A 29 -18.55 1.03 -12.89
CA TYR A 29 -19.25 2.29 -13.10
C TYR A 29 -18.91 2.98 -14.43
N GLY A 30 -17.89 2.48 -15.17
CA GLY A 30 -17.42 3.07 -16.44
C GLY A 30 -16.36 4.16 -16.25
N LEU A 31 -15.74 4.25 -15.08
CA LEU A 31 -14.69 5.20 -14.79
C LEU A 31 -13.32 4.54 -15.05
N HIS A 32 -12.64 4.93 -16.13
CA HIS A 32 -11.36 4.36 -16.56
C HIS A 32 -10.15 5.30 -16.32
N CYS A 33 -10.30 6.31 -15.47
CA CYS A 33 -9.32 7.41 -15.30
C CYS A 33 -7.95 6.98 -14.77
N PHE A 34 -7.83 5.83 -14.10
CA PHE A 34 -6.58 5.37 -13.49
C PHE A 34 -5.54 4.86 -14.49
N SER A 35 -5.92 4.60 -15.74
CA SER A 35 -4.98 4.18 -16.80
C SER A 35 -4.32 5.37 -17.52
N CYS A 36 -4.71 6.60 -17.22
CA CYS A 36 -4.18 7.80 -17.84
C CYS A 36 -3.07 8.41 -16.95
N SER A 37 -2.00 8.91 -17.54
CA SER A 37 -0.87 9.54 -16.83
C SER A 37 -1.27 10.78 -16.00
N VAL A 38 -2.47 11.31 -16.19
CA VAL A 38 -3.06 12.43 -15.46
C VAL A 38 -4.08 11.98 -14.40
N GLY A 39 -4.68 10.81 -14.59
CA GLY A 39 -5.83 10.32 -13.81
C GLY A 39 -5.57 9.99 -12.34
N GLY A 40 -4.31 10.05 -11.87
CA GLY A 40 -4.00 9.81 -10.46
C GLY A 40 -3.98 11.06 -9.58
N ILE A 41 -4.05 12.25 -10.17
CA ILE A 41 -3.89 13.55 -9.48
C ILE A 41 -5.26 14.21 -9.23
N GLU A 42 -6.25 13.91 -10.07
CA GLU A 42 -7.61 14.42 -9.94
C GLU A 42 -8.36 13.75 -8.78
N THR A 43 -9.28 14.48 -8.18
CA THR A 43 -10.19 13.94 -7.17
C THR A 43 -11.21 13.00 -7.83
N LEU A 44 -11.76 12.06 -7.05
CA LEU A 44 -12.83 11.19 -7.53
C LEU A 44 -14.01 12.00 -8.10
N SER A 45 -14.38 13.09 -7.43
CA SER A 45 -15.46 13.96 -7.90
C SER A 45 -15.15 14.59 -9.26
N GLU A 46 -13.94 15.09 -9.47
CA GLU A 46 -13.53 15.68 -10.75
C GLU A 46 -13.54 14.64 -11.86
N GLY A 47 -12.97 13.46 -11.63
CA GLY A 47 -13.01 12.36 -12.59
C GLY A 47 -14.40 11.93 -12.95
N CYS A 48 -15.28 11.75 -11.96
CA CYS A 48 -16.70 11.41 -12.19
C CYS A 48 -17.44 12.47 -13.00
N GLN A 49 -17.25 13.76 -12.69
CA GLN A 49 -17.88 14.86 -13.41
C GLN A 49 -17.43 14.93 -14.87
N MET A 50 -16.16 14.68 -15.15
CA MET A 50 -15.64 14.62 -16.53
C MET A 50 -16.28 13.47 -17.33
N HIS A 51 -16.69 12.39 -16.68
CA HIS A 51 -17.41 11.27 -17.28
C HIS A 51 -18.94 11.46 -17.28
N GLY A 52 -19.44 12.59 -16.78
CA GLY A 52 -20.86 12.94 -16.81
C GLY A 52 -21.70 12.24 -15.75
N PHE A 53 -21.09 11.78 -14.66
CA PHE A 53 -21.82 11.17 -13.54
C PHE A 53 -22.61 12.23 -12.79
N ASP A 54 -23.84 11.88 -12.40
CA ASP A 54 -24.63 12.67 -11.50
C ASP A 54 -24.23 12.46 -10.03
N ALA A 55 -24.77 13.28 -9.15
CA ALA A 55 -24.43 13.23 -7.73
C ALA A 55 -24.79 11.89 -7.07
N ASP A 56 -25.90 11.30 -7.47
CA ASP A 56 -26.39 10.05 -6.89
C ASP A 56 -25.46 8.88 -7.30
N THR A 57 -24.99 8.88 -8.54
CA THR A 57 -24.01 7.89 -9.02
C THR A 57 -22.67 8.02 -8.30
N ILE A 58 -22.20 9.26 -8.04
CA ILE A 58 -20.95 9.49 -7.29
C ILE A 58 -21.11 9.01 -5.84
N GLU A 59 -22.26 9.26 -5.22
CA GLU A 59 -22.52 8.79 -3.86
C GLU A 59 -22.54 7.26 -3.78
N ALA A 60 -23.20 6.58 -4.72
CA ALA A 60 -23.24 5.13 -4.81
C ALA A 60 -21.82 4.54 -5.01
N LEU A 61 -21.02 5.11 -5.90
CA LEU A 61 -19.62 4.70 -6.12
C LEU A 61 -18.80 4.84 -4.84
N VAL A 62 -18.91 5.95 -4.11
CA VAL A 62 -18.22 6.18 -2.84
C VAL A 62 -18.67 5.17 -1.79
N GLU A 63 -19.97 4.83 -1.74
CA GLU A 63 -20.50 3.81 -0.83
C GLU A 63 -19.91 2.43 -1.13
N ASP A 64 -19.89 2.00 -2.38
CA ASP A 64 -19.34 0.71 -2.79
C ASP A 64 -17.85 0.60 -2.49
N ILE A 65 -17.07 1.66 -2.72
CA ILE A 65 -15.65 1.68 -2.35
C ILE A 65 -15.48 1.62 -0.82
N ASN A 66 -16.32 2.31 -0.04
CA ASN A 66 -16.27 2.21 1.42
C ASN A 66 -16.68 0.82 1.93
N ASN A 67 -17.61 0.14 1.29
CA ASN A 67 -17.98 -1.23 1.59
C ASN A 67 -16.78 -2.17 1.34
N ALA A 68 -16.08 -2.00 0.22
CA ALA A 68 -14.86 -2.75 -0.08
C ALA A 68 -13.74 -2.46 0.95
N LEU A 69 -13.57 -1.19 1.35
CA LEU A 69 -12.63 -0.81 2.43
C LEU A 69 -12.99 -1.49 3.75
N GLY A 70 -14.28 -1.58 4.07
CA GLY A 70 -14.76 -2.27 5.28
C GLY A 70 -14.53 -3.77 5.27
N GLN A 71 -14.48 -4.38 4.09
CA GLN A 71 -14.21 -5.81 3.88
C GLN A 71 -12.71 -6.09 3.71
N ALA A 72 -11.88 -5.06 3.45
CA ALA A 72 -10.44 -5.23 3.32
C ALA A 72 -9.83 -5.78 4.62
N PRO A 73 -8.85 -6.68 4.54
CA PRO A 73 -8.18 -7.21 5.72
C PRO A 73 -7.53 -6.07 6.51
N LYS A 74 -7.85 -6.00 7.81
CA LYS A 74 -7.27 -4.99 8.71
C LYS A 74 -5.85 -5.40 9.05
N ARG A 75 -4.88 -4.87 8.32
CA ARG A 75 -3.46 -5.15 8.56
C ARG A 75 -2.96 -4.47 9.83
N PRO A 76 -2.05 -5.12 10.57
CA PRO A 76 -1.32 -4.50 11.67
C PRO A 76 -0.61 -3.23 11.20
N GLN A 77 -0.53 -2.24 12.07
CA GLN A 77 0.20 -0.99 11.77
C GLN A 77 1.68 -1.12 12.16
N GLU A 78 2.29 -2.24 11.79
CA GLU A 78 3.65 -2.66 12.17
C GLU A 78 4.36 -3.28 10.98
N ILE A 79 5.69 -3.14 10.94
CA ILE A 79 6.58 -3.82 10.00
C ILE A 79 7.71 -4.43 10.82
N THR A 80 8.09 -5.66 10.51
CA THR A 80 9.27 -6.31 11.06
C THR A 80 10.44 -6.12 10.10
N ILE A 81 11.63 -5.85 10.64
CA ILE A 81 12.86 -5.70 9.87
C ILE A 81 13.84 -6.75 10.37
N THR A 82 14.33 -7.62 9.49
CA THR A 82 15.35 -8.59 9.89
C THR A 82 16.71 -7.94 10.13
N VAL A 83 17.59 -8.60 10.89
CA VAL A 83 18.95 -8.10 11.12
C VAL A 83 19.73 -7.99 9.80
N ASP A 84 19.52 -8.92 8.89
CA ASP A 84 20.20 -8.94 7.59
C ASP A 84 19.71 -7.80 6.70
N ALA A 85 18.41 -7.51 6.69
CA ALA A 85 17.87 -6.33 6.00
C ALA A 85 18.43 -5.03 6.58
N ALA A 86 18.43 -4.89 7.90
CA ALA A 86 18.95 -3.69 8.56
C ALA A 86 20.45 -3.47 8.27
N LYS A 87 21.26 -4.52 8.31
CA LYS A 87 22.69 -4.45 7.93
C LYS A 87 22.86 -4.09 6.46
N GLY A 88 22.08 -4.70 5.56
CA GLY A 88 22.13 -4.39 4.13
C GLY A 88 21.77 -2.94 3.83
N ILE A 89 20.78 -2.37 4.53
CA ILE A 89 20.41 -0.96 4.41
C ILE A 89 21.59 -0.07 4.83
N ARG A 90 22.24 -0.37 5.96
CA ARG A 90 23.42 0.36 6.43
C ARG A 90 24.55 0.32 5.40
N ASP A 91 24.84 -0.85 4.87
CA ASP A 91 25.91 -1.04 3.89
C ASP A 91 25.63 -0.22 2.62
N ILE A 92 24.40 -0.24 2.12
CA ILE A 92 23.98 0.54 0.95
C ILE A 92 24.06 2.05 1.26
N ALA A 93 23.58 2.49 2.43
CA ALA A 93 23.66 3.88 2.85
C ALA A 93 25.10 4.40 2.85
N SER A 94 26.04 3.60 3.38
CA SER A 94 27.47 3.94 3.40
C SER A 94 28.06 3.99 2.00
N VAL A 95 27.74 3.05 1.12
CA VAL A 95 28.22 3.03 -0.27
C VAL A 95 27.72 4.25 -1.05
N GLU A 96 26.46 4.65 -0.82
CA GLU A 96 25.83 5.77 -1.50
C GLU A 96 26.06 7.13 -0.81
N ASN A 97 26.82 7.19 0.29
CA ASN A 97 27.03 8.37 1.12
C ASN A 97 25.72 8.97 1.67
N LYS A 98 24.80 8.11 2.06
CA LYS A 98 23.47 8.44 2.60
C LYS A 98 23.32 8.09 4.09
N ASP A 99 24.41 7.97 4.84
CA ASP A 99 24.42 7.57 6.25
C ASP A 99 23.56 8.47 7.16
N ASN A 100 23.28 9.69 6.75
CA ASN A 100 22.43 10.64 7.48
C ASN A 100 20.97 10.65 6.99
N GLN A 101 20.63 9.81 6.03
CA GLN A 101 19.27 9.72 5.51
C GLN A 101 18.49 8.60 6.20
N ILE A 102 17.20 8.70 6.13
CA ILE A 102 16.25 7.66 6.56
C ILE A 102 15.77 6.86 5.36
N LEU A 103 15.35 5.63 5.58
CA LEU A 103 14.71 4.83 4.57
C LEU A 103 13.18 4.95 4.70
N VAL A 104 12.51 5.21 3.59
CA VAL A 104 11.04 5.28 3.54
C VAL A 104 10.52 4.19 2.63
N VAL A 105 9.50 3.47 3.10
CA VAL A 105 8.78 2.50 2.28
C VAL A 105 7.70 3.25 1.52
N THR A 106 7.80 3.27 0.20
CA THR A 106 6.84 3.88 -0.72
C THR A 106 6.15 2.83 -1.58
N LEU A 107 5.04 3.19 -2.19
CA LEU A 107 4.32 2.36 -3.15
C LEU A 107 4.46 3.00 -4.53
N ASP A 108 4.83 2.20 -5.51
CA ASP A 108 4.85 2.66 -6.90
C ASP A 108 3.44 2.72 -7.52
N GLU A 109 3.34 3.22 -8.74
CA GLU A 109 2.07 3.37 -9.47
C GLU A 109 1.38 2.03 -9.77
N HIS A 110 2.12 0.92 -9.72
CA HIS A 110 1.61 -0.43 -9.95
C HIS A 110 1.35 -1.20 -8.66
N GLY A 111 1.51 -0.54 -7.50
CA GLY A 111 1.34 -1.15 -6.18
C GLY A 111 2.52 -2.00 -5.73
N GLY A 112 3.65 -1.93 -6.40
CA GLY A 112 4.92 -2.48 -5.96
C GLY A 112 5.52 -1.64 -4.82
N PHE A 113 6.51 -2.22 -4.13
CA PHE A 113 7.19 -1.57 -3.00
C PHE A 113 8.53 -1.04 -3.45
N CYS A 114 8.81 0.19 -3.05
CA CYS A 114 10.10 0.82 -3.21
C CYS A 114 10.65 1.21 -1.84
N LEU A 115 11.97 1.09 -1.69
CA LEU A 115 12.71 1.59 -0.55
C LEU A 115 13.52 2.79 -1.01
N GLU A 116 13.22 3.96 -0.48
CA GLU A 116 13.83 5.22 -0.91
C GLU A 116 14.53 5.91 0.25
N PHE A 117 15.74 6.41 0.02
CA PHE A 117 16.42 7.27 0.98
C PHE A 117 15.88 8.68 0.91
N GLN A 118 15.50 9.23 2.08
CA GLN A 118 14.99 10.59 2.21
C GLN A 118 15.69 11.33 3.37
N GLU A 119 15.69 12.66 3.32
CA GLU A 119 16.34 13.48 4.37
C GLU A 119 15.54 13.46 5.68
N LYS A 120 14.22 13.35 5.60
CA LYS A 120 13.30 13.39 6.74
C LYS A 120 12.00 12.65 6.46
N PRO A 121 11.33 12.11 7.49
CA PRO A 121 10.02 11.50 7.34
C PRO A 121 8.95 12.55 7.03
N LEU A 122 7.85 12.11 6.43
CA LEU A 122 6.66 12.93 6.27
C LEU A 122 5.84 12.95 7.58
N LEU A 123 5.00 13.97 7.69
CA LEU A 123 4.12 14.10 8.86
C LEU A 123 3.13 12.92 8.91
N GLY A 124 3.18 12.16 10.01
CA GLY A 124 2.31 11.00 10.21
C GLY A 124 2.94 9.65 9.86
N ASP A 125 4.16 9.63 9.32
CA ASP A 125 4.91 8.40 9.13
C ASP A 125 5.24 7.75 10.49
N LYS A 126 5.20 6.43 10.52
CA LYS A 126 5.62 5.62 11.67
C LYS A 126 7.04 5.12 11.48
N GLU A 127 7.79 5.14 12.58
CA GLU A 127 9.18 4.67 12.63
C GLU A 127 9.25 3.20 13.04
N PHE A 128 10.09 2.45 12.36
CA PHE A 128 10.41 1.05 12.62
C PHE A 128 11.92 0.85 12.65
N THR A 129 12.38 0.06 13.60
CA THR A 129 13.80 -0.28 13.76
C THR A 129 13.93 -1.75 14.10
N ASN A 130 15.11 -2.33 13.80
CA ASN A 130 15.47 -3.62 14.37
C ASN A 130 16.17 -3.40 15.73
N PRO A 131 15.83 -4.13 16.81
CA PRO A 131 16.43 -3.93 18.14
C PRO A 131 17.96 -4.12 18.17
N GLU A 132 18.49 -5.00 17.33
CA GLU A 132 19.94 -5.26 17.25
C GLU A 132 20.70 -4.26 16.38
N VAL A 133 19.97 -3.52 15.50
CA VAL A 133 20.53 -2.55 14.53
C VAL A 133 19.69 -1.28 14.59
N SER A 134 19.66 -0.65 15.75
CA SER A 134 18.76 0.46 16.06
C SER A 134 19.12 1.80 15.40
N ASP A 135 20.27 1.91 14.77
CA ASP A 135 20.70 3.07 14.00
C ASP A 135 20.04 3.13 12.61
N VAL A 136 19.54 2.01 12.09
CA VAL A 136 18.79 1.96 10.85
C VAL A 136 17.31 2.19 11.13
N ARG A 137 16.78 3.29 10.59
CA ARG A 137 15.38 3.68 10.77
C ARG A 137 14.64 3.62 9.45
N ILE A 138 13.53 2.88 9.46
CA ILE A 138 12.62 2.76 8.32
C ILE A 138 11.31 3.46 8.67
N PHE A 139 10.79 4.22 7.75
CA PHE A 139 9.53 4.93 7.92
C PHE A 139 8.50 4.44 6.90
N ALA A 140 7.25 4.39 7.32
CA ALA A 140 6.13 4.08 6.44
C ALA A 140 4.90 4.90 6.83
N SER A 141 4.19 5.40 5.83
CA SER A 141 2.93 6.10 6.05
C SER A 141 1.83 5.14 6.51
N VAL A 142 0.80 5.67 7.16
CA VAL A 142 -0.40 4.88 7.53
C VAL A 142 -1.02 4.25 6.28
N LEU A 143 -0.95 4.93 5.16
CA LEU A 143 -1.43 4.47 3.87
C LEU A 143 -0.63 3.25 3.38
N THR A 144 0.69 3.34 3.41
CA THR A 144 1.58 2.22 3.10
C THR A 144 1.29 1.03 4.02
N LEU A 145 1.16 1.28 5.33
CA LEU A 145 0.88 0.24 6.33
C LEU A 145 -0.50 -0.42 6.16
N SER A 146 -1.48 0.26 5.57
CA SER A 146 -2.77 -0.36 5.26
C SER A 146 -2.63 -1.51 4.24
N ARG A 147 -1.57 -1.49 3.43
CA ARG A 147 -1.28 -2.53 2.43
C ARG A 147 -0.25 -3.55 2.87
N ILE A 148 0.81 -3.10 3.53
CA ILE A 148 1.94 -3.97 3.91
C ILE A 148 2.05 -4.23 5.40
N GLY A 149 1.13 -3.74 6.21
CA GLY A 149 1.19 -3.93 7.66
C GLY A 149 1.24 -5.41 8.02
N GLY A 150 2.09 -5.73 8.99
CA GLY A 150 2.44 -7.10 9.37
C GLY A 150 3.55 -7.72 8.52
N ALA A 151 4.02 -7.06 7.47
CA ALA A 151 5.09 -7.57 6.61
C ALA A 151 6.44 -7.63 7.33
N THR A 152 7.29 -8.52 6.83
CA THR A 152 8.70 -8.61 7.20
C THR A 152 9.56 -8.15 6.02
N ILE A 153 10.40 -7.15 6.26
CA ILE A 153 11.44 -6.73 5.33
C ILE A 153 12.68 -7.58 5.63
N ASP A 154 13.10 -8.35 4.66
CA ASP A 154 14.26 -9.24 4.74
C ASP A 154 15.25 -8.95 3.61
N MET A 155 16.46 -9.47 3.72
CA MET A 155 17.48 -9.40 2.68
C MET A 155 17.95 -10.80 2.32
N ARG A 156 17.64 -11.22 1.08
CA ARG A 156 17.99 -12.53 0.55
C ARG A 156 18.79 -12.38 -0.73
N GLU A 157 19.95 -13.04 -0.80
CA GLU A 157 20.81 -13.01 -1.99
C GLU A 157 21.15 -11.58 -2.49
N GLY A 158 21.31 -10.63 -1.55
CA GLY A 158 21.62 -9.23 -1.87
C GLY A 158 20.42 -8.41 -2.39
N ARG A 159 19.21 -8.91 -2.24
CA ARG A 159 17.95 -8.21 -2.62
C ARG A 159 17.04 -8.07 -1.42
N PHE A 160 16.39 -6.93 -1.31
CA PHE A 160 15.32 -6.77 -0.34
C PHE A 160 14.07 -7.52 -0.80
N THR A 161 13.49 -8.25 0.15
CA THR A 161 12.21 -8.93 -0.01
C THR A 161 11.23 -8.41 1.01
N LEU A 162 9.96 -8.35 0.64
CA LEU A 162 8.87 -8.01 1.53
C LEU A 162 7.96 -9.22 1.64
N ASP A 163 8.01 -9.89 2.77
CA ASP A 163 7.15 -11.03 3.06
C ASP A 163 5.89 -10.56 3.77
N LEU A 164 4.75 -10.62 3.10
CA LEU A 164 3.45 -10.33 3.71
C LEU A 164 3.01 -11.51 4.58
N PRO A 165 2.34 -11.26 5.72
CA PRO A 165 1.74 -12.33 6.49
C PRO A 165 0.72 -13.06 5.62
N GLU A 166 0.68 -14.39 5.72
CA GLU A 166 -0.35 -15.19 5.07
C GLU A 166 -1.71 -14.71 5.59
N GLU A 167 -2.60 -14.38 4.66
CA GLU A 167 -3.98 -14.07 5.00
C GLU A 167 -4.64 -15.41 5.32
N ASP A 168 -5.15 -15.60 6.54
CA ASP A 168 -6.03 -16.69 6.91
C ASP A 168 -7.36 -16.54 6.15
N GLY A 169 -7.31 -16.63 4.85
CA GLY A 169 -8.44 -16.52 3.93
C GLY A 169 -8.76 -17.86 3.34
N CYS A 170 -9.81 -18.50 3.83
CA CYS A 170 -10.50 -19.58 3.15
C CYS A 170 -10.62 -19.27 1.66
N CYS A 171 -10.20 -20.23 0.84
CA CYS A 171 -10.38 -20.26 -0.61
C CYS A 171 -11.83 -19.91 -0.98
N ASN A 172 -12.09 -18.67 -1.35
CA ASN A 172 -13.32 -18.30 -2.03
C ASN A 172 -13.09 -18.47 -3.53
N GLY A 173 -13.56 -19.57 -4.00
CA GLY A 173 -13.82 -20.07 -5.31
C GLY A 173 -13.47 -19.22 -6.52
N SER A 174 -12.33 -19.53 -7.14
CA SER A 174 -12.25 -19.63 -8.59
C SER A 174 -11.46 -20.91 -8.90
N GLU A 175 -12.12 -21.82 -9.60
CA GLU A 175 -11.63 -23.13 -9.99
C GLU A 175 -10.34 -23.01 -10.84
N THR A 176 -9.20 -23.19 -10.20
CA THR A 176 -8.02 -23.76 -10.87
C THR A 176 -7.12 -24.38 -9.81
N SER A 177 -7.28 -25.69 -9.66
CA SER A 177 -6.28 -26.66 -9.18
C SER A 177 -5.55 -26.36 -7.85
N CYS A 178 -6.24 -26.48 -6.71
CA CYS A 178 -5.61 -26.91 -5.49
C CYS A 178 -5.62 -28.43 -5.43
N GLY A 179 -4.47 -29.06 -5.69
CA GLY A 179 -4.30 -30.47 -5.48
C GLY A 179 -4.21 -30.82 -3.99
N CYS A 180 -5.34 -31.02 -3.34
CA CYS A 180 -5.39 -31.72 -2.07
C CYS A 180 -5.17 -33.21 -2.38
N LYS A 181 -4.03 -33.75 -1.96
CA LYS A 181 -3.81 -35.20 -1.91
C LYS A 181 -4.62 -35.72 -0.73
N GLU A 182 -5.58 -36.57 -1.04
CA GLU A 182 -6.19 -37.51 -0.07
C GLU A 182 -5.16 -38.60 0.27
N GLU A 183 -4.92 -38.82 1.54
CA GLU A 183 -4.67 -40.14 2.14
C GLU A 183 -5.45 -40.28 3.43
#